data_407bc9b4c807b8236a8bd8c06e3b7b27
#
_entry.id   407bc9b4c807b8236a8bd8c06e3b7b27
#
_cell.length_a   1.000
_cell.length_b   1.000
_cell.length_c   1.000
_cell.angle_alpha   90.00
_cell.angle_beta   90.00
_cell.angle_gamma   90.00
#
_symmetry.space_group_name_H-M   'P 1'
#
loop_
_entity.id
_entity.type
_entity.pdbx_description
1 polymer ?
#
loop_
_entity_poly.entity_id
_entity_poly.type
_entity_poly.pdbx_seq_one_letter_code
_entity_poly.pdbx_strand_id
1 'polypeptide(L)'
;IVMIAAVMALKRPWIGVMLWTWLSIMNPHRFTWGFAYSAPVAAIAAASTLLGLLFTKNRQSPFQGAPVGWLFVFVVWVNVSWLMGMDVVGDYEMWNKVMKIYLMTFVALMILQDRYQMMAFVWVTVGSLAILGAKGGLFTVITGGSYRVWGPPGSFIGGNNEMALALIIIIPMLHFLQLQVQSQWGRHGLSLTMLLCVA
;
A
#
# COMPACT_ATOMS: atom_id res chain seq x y z
N ILE A 1 -7.84 -13.04 10.96
CA ILE A 1 -7.64 -11.56 10.96
C ILE A 1 -8.30 -10.95 9.73
N VAL A 2 -7.95 -11.36 8.49
CA VAL A 2 -8.45 -10.77 7.24
C VAL A 2 -9.99 -10.79 7.18
N MET A 3 -10.63 -11.93 7.41
CA MET A 3 -12.09 -12.07 7.37
C MET A 3 -12.79 -11.19 8.42
N ILE A 4 -12.25 -11.12 9.62
CA ILE A 4 -12.80 -10.26 10.69
C ILE A 4 -12.71 -8.79 10.28
N ALA A 5 -11.53 -8.35 9.79
CA ALA A 5 -11.34 -6.98 9.34
C ALA A 5 -12.20 -6.65 8.11
N ALA A 6 -12.43 -7.59 7.18
CA ALA A 6 -13.33 -7.43 6.05
C ALA A 6 -14.80 -7.24 6.48
N VAL A 7 -15.27 -7.99 7.49
CA VAL A 7 -16.60 -7.77 8.07
C VAL A 7 -16.70 -6.42 8.79
N MET A 8 -15.64 -6.01 9.51
CA MET A 8 -15.59 -4.69 10.13
C MET A 8 -15.59 -3.56 9.10
N ALA A 9 -15.00 -3.77 7.92
CA ALA A 9 -14.97 -2.81 6.82
C ALA A 9 -16.37 -2.46 6.29
N LEU A 10 -17.33 -3.38 6.37
CA LEU A 10 -18.73 -3.11 5.99
C LEU A 10 -19.37 -2.02 6.86
N LYS A 11 -19.01 -1.94 8.15
CA LYS A 11 -19.50 -0.92 9.08
C LYS A 11 -18.60 0.31 9.16
N ARG A 12 -17.31 0.13 8.95
CA ARG A 12 -16.27 1.17 9.04
C ARG A 12 -15.33 1.06 7.85
N PRO A 13 -15.65 1.64 6.70
CA PRO A 13 -14.92 1.46 5.44
C PRO A 13 -13.44 1.85 5.52
N TRP A 14 -13.06 2.77 6.41
CA TRP A 14 -11.65 3.14 6.61
C TRP A 14 -10.77 1.96 7.06
N ILE A 15 -11.33 0.99 7.83
CA ILE A 15 -10.63 -0.25 8.21
C ILE A 15 -10.34 -1.09 6.97
N GLY A 16 -11.27 -1.11 6.02
CA GLY A 16 -11.09 -1.82 4.76
C GLY A 16 -9.98 -1.22 3.88
N VAL A 17 -9.87 0.11 3.85
CA VAL A 17 -8.74 0.80 3.20
C VAL A 17 -7.41 0.37 3.83
N MET A 18 -7.31 0.34 5.17
CA MET A 18 -6.10 -0.13 5.88
C MET A 18 -5.79 -1.59 5.53
N LEU A 19 -6.80 -2.45 5.59
CA LEU A 19 -6.65 -3.87 5.28
C LEU A 19 -6.16 -4.09 3.85
N TRP A 20 -6.80 -3.41 2.87
CA TRP A 20 -6.42 -3.52 1.47
C TRP A 20 -5.00 -3.01 1.24
N THR A 21 -4.62 -1.88 1.83
CA THR A 21 -3.27 -1.32 1.72
C THR A 21 -2.22 -2.28 2.28
N TRP A 22 -2.46 -2.83 3.48
CA TRP A 22 -1.57 -3.81 4.08
C TRP A 22 -1.41 -5.06 3.23
N LEU A 23 -2.53 -5.63 2.73
CA LEU A 23 -2.53 -6.82 1.88
C LEU A 23 -1.84 -6.57 0.54
N SER A 24 -2.00 -5.38 -0.05
CA SER A 24 -1.40 -5.03 -1.35
C SER A 24 0.10 -4.80 -1.26
N ILE A 25 0.60 -4.27 -0.14
CA ILE A 25 2.02 -4.02 0.06
C ILE A 25 2.74 -5.30 0.49
N MET A 26 2.26 -5.96 1.53
CA MET A 26 2.96 -7.09 2.14
C MET A 26 2.67 -8.44 1.47
N ASN A 27 1.54 -8.58 0.77
CA ASN A 27 1.11 -9.84 0.15
C ASN A 27 1.25 -11.06 1.08
N PRO A 28 0.79 -11.03 2.33
CA PRO A 28 1.11 -12.06 3.34
C PRO A 28 0.63 -13.46 2.93
N HIS A 29 -0.42 -13.56 2.11
CA HIS A 29 -0.92 -14.82 1.61
C HIS A 29 0.07 -15.51 0.65
N ARG A 30 0.95 -14.77 -0.01
CA ARG A 30 2.01 -15.33 -0.88
C ARG A 30 3.15 -15.97 -0.12
N PHE A 31 3.22 -15.81 1.19
CA PHE A 31 4.17 -16.52 2.06
C PHE A 31 3.57 -17.79 2.68
N THR A 32 2.36 -18.19 2.28
CA THR A 32 1.69 -19.40 2.71
C THR A 32 1.68 -20.44 1.59
N TRP A 33 1.13 -21.60 1.85
CA TRP A 33 0.98 -22.69 0.88
C TRP A 33 -0.47 -23.17 0.80
N GLY A 34 -0.74 -24.00 -0.20
CA GLY A 34 -2.08 -24.55 -0.45
C GLY A 34 -3.07 -23.49 -0.91
N PHE A 35 -4.31 -23.63 -0.53
CA PHE A 35 -5.43 -22.76 -0.90
C PHE A 35 -5.19 -21.29 -0.53
N ALA A 36 -4.53 -21.00 0.59
CA ALA A 36 -4.31 -19.64 1.05
C ALA A 36 -3.38 -18.84 0.11
N TYR A 37 -2.46 -19.50 -0.60
CA TYR A 37 -1.55 -18.87 -1.55
C TYR A 37 -2.26 -18.16 -2.71
N SER A 38 -3.32 -18.75 -3.24
CA SER A 38 -4.10 -18.22 -4.37
C SER A 38 -5.36 -17.47 -3.96
N ALA A 39 -5.63 -17.37 -2.66
CA ALA A 39 -6.84 -16.72 -2.16
C ALA A 39 -6.88 -15.23 -2.53
N PRO A 40 -8.00 -14.71 -3.09
CA PRO A 40 -8.13 -13.33 -3.54
C PRO A 40 -8.40 -12.37 -2.38
N VAL A 41 -7.55 -12.41 -1.33
CA VAL A 41 -7.78 -11.67 -0.07
C VAL A 41 -7.83 -10.15 -0.25
N ALA A 42 -7.01 -9.61 -1.17
CA ALA A 42 -7.06 -8.19 -1.49
C ALA A 42 -8.36 -7.79 -2.20
N ALA A 43 -8.90 -8.66 -3.07
CA ALA A 43 -10.18 -8.44 -3.71
C ALA A 43 -11.34 -8.49 -2.70
N ILE A 44 -11.29 -9.40 -1.72
CA ILE A 44 -12.26 -9.45 -0.62
C ILE A 44 -12.22 -8.17 0.20
N ALA A 45 -11.02 -7.67 0.54
CA ALA A 45 -10.86 -6.41 1.26
C ALA A 45 -11.39 -5.21 0.46
N ALA A 46 -11.11 -5.15 -0.84
CA ALA A 46 -11.63 -4.10 -1.72
C ALA A 46 -13.16 -4.16 -1.83
N ALA A 47 -13.72 -5.35 -2.08
CA ALA A 47 -15.16 -5.53 -2.19
C ALA A 47 -15.90 -5.15 -0.90
N SER A 48 -15.42 -5.59 0.27
CA SER A 48 -16.02 -5.21 1.56
C SER A 48 -15.91 -3.70 1.83
N THR A 49 -14.81 -3.06 1.42
CA THR A 49 -14.64 -1.61 1.53
C THR A 49 -15.63 -0.85 0.64
N LEU A 50 -15.76 -1.26 -0.62
CA LEU A 50 -16.69 -0.65 -1.58
C LEU A 50 -18.15 -0.83 -1.14
N LEU A 51 -18.52 -2.02 -0.66
CA LEU A 51 -19.84 -2.24 -0.09
C LEU A 51 -20.07 -1.36 1.15
N GLY A 52 -19.11 -1.28 2.06
CA GLY A 52 -19.19 -0.40 3.23
C GLY A 52 -19.33 1.08 2.85
N LEU A 53 -18.65 1.51 1.77
CA LEU A 53 -18.75 2.88 1.24
C LEU A 53 -20.17 3.19 0.72
N LEU A 54 -20.88 2.23 0.12
CA LEU A 54 -22.26 2.43 -0.35
C LEU A 54 -23.21 2.69 0.80
N PHE A 55 -23.01 2.05 1.94
CA PHE A 55 -23.89 2.18 3.12
C PHE A 55 -23.48 3.29 4.08
N THR A 56 -22.26 3.84 3.97
CA THR A 56 -21.81 4.92 4.86
C THR A 56 -22.33 6.28 4.40
N LYS A 57 -22.79 7.07 5.36
CA LYS A 57 -23.21 8.47 5.11
C LYS A 57 -22.04 9.46 5.21
N ASN A 58 -20.97 9.08 5.90
CA ASN A 58 -19.78 9.91 6.13
C ASN A 58 -18.77 9.76 4.98
N ARG A 59 -19.19 10.09 3.77
CA ARG A 59 -18.33 10.15 2.59
C ARG A 59 -18.28 11.57 2.07
N GLN A 60 -17.11 12.02 1.65
CA GLN A 60 -16.94 13.33 1.02
C GLN A 60 -16.56 13.15 -0.46
N SER A 61 -16.67 14.23 -1.23
CA SER A 61 -16.16 14.23 -2.58
C SER A 61 -14.65 14.03 -2.58
N PRO A 62 -14.09 13.16 -3.40
CA PRO A 62 -12.64 13.00 -3.51
C PRO A 62 -11.97 14.27 -4.08
N PHE A 63 -12.71 15.10 -4.82
CA PHE A 63 -12.21 16.30 -5.50
C PHE A 63 -12.18 17.52 -4.59
N GLN A 64 -11.51 17.43 -3.44
CA GLN A 64 -11.40 18.54 -2.49
C GLN A 64 -10.16 19.44 -2.68
N GLY A 65 -9.37 19.21 -3.72
CA GLY A 65 -8.16 19.98 -3.98
C GLY A 65 -7.62 19.80 -5.40
N ALA A 66 -6.89 20.79 -5.87
CA ALA A 66 -6.28 20.78 -7.20
C ALA A 66 -5.43 19.50 -7.49
N PRO A 67 -4.64 18.93 -6.54
CA PRO A 67 -3.87 17.73 -6.80
C PRO A 67 -4.72 16.53 -7.23
N VAL A 68 -5.93 16.40 -6.70
CA VAL A 68 -6.82 15.28 -7.02
C VAL A 68 -7.41 15.43 -8.43
N GLY A 69 -7.67 16.65 -8.86
CA GLY A 69 -8.06 16.92 -10.25
C GLY A 69 -6.98 16.50 -11.24
N TRP A 70 -5.73 16.84 -10.97
CA TRP A 70 -4.59 16.40 -11.79
C TRP A 70 -4.38 14.89 -11.75
N LEU A 71 -4.58 14.24 -10.60
CA LEU A 71 -4.57 12.78 -10.50
C LEU A 71 -5.64 12.16 -11.40
N PHE A 72 -6.85 12.72 -11.42
CA PHE A 72 -7.92 12.24 -12.30
C PHE A 72 -7.56 12.40 -13.78
N VAL A 73 -7.03 13.56 -14.20
CA VAL A 73 -6.54 13.78 -15.57
C VAL A 73 -5.45 12.76 -15.92
N PHE A 74 -4.55 12.49 -15.01
CA PHE A 74 -3.51 11.48 -15.20
C PHE A 74 -4.09 10.06 -15.39
N VAL A 75 -5.10 9.69 -14.58
CA VAL A 75 -5.79 8.40 -14.76
C VAL A 75 -6.46 8.31 -16.14
N VAL A 76 -7.13 9.37 -16.57
CA VAL A 76 -7.71 9.43 -17.93
C VAL A 76 -6.63 9.24 -18.98
N TRP A 77 -5.49 9.94 -18.83
CA TRP A 77 -4.36 9.82 -19.75
C TRP A 77 -3.80 8.40 -19.81
N VAL A 78 -3.65 7.73 -18.67
CA VAL A 78 -3.21 6.31 -18.61
C VAL A 78 -4.16 5.40 -19.40
N ASN A 79 -5.49 5.63 -19.31
CA ASN A 79 -6.46 4.85 -20.08
C ASN A 79 -6.35 5.13 -21.59
N VAL A 80 -6.21 6.40 -21.98
CA VAL A 80 -6.00 6.76 -23.40
C VAL A 80 -4.71 6.14 -23.92
N SER A 81 -3.62 6.23 -23.16
CA SER A 81 -2.32 5.68 -23.51
C SER A 81 -2.36 4.15 -23.70
N TRP A 82 -3.10 3.45 -22.81
CA TRP A 82 -3.29 2.00 -22.93
C TRP A 82 -4.10 1.62 -24.17
N LEU A 83 -5.21 2.33 -24.44
CA LEU A 83 -6.06 2.07 -25.62
C LEU A 83 -5.34 2.35 -26.93
N MET A 84 -4.38 3.28 -26.94
CA MET A 84 -3.58 3.64 -28.12
C MET A 84 -2.23 2.89 -28.15
N GLY A 85 -1.98 2.00 -27.20
CA GLY A 85 -0.78 1.19 -27.12
C GLY A 85 -0.66 0.15 -28.22
N MET A 86 0.55 -0.31 -28.50
CA MET A 86 0.81 -1.29 -29.55
C MET A 86 0.35 -2.71 -29.18
N ASP A 87 0.28 -3.04 -27.89
CA ASP A 87 -0.17 -4.35 -27.39
C ASP A 87 -1.17 -4.18 -26.23
N VAL A 88 -2.40 -3.83 -26.58
CA VAL A 88 -3.50 -3.61 -25.61
C VAL A 88 -3.83 -4.88 -24.82
N VAL A 89 -3.68 -6.05 -25.45
CA VAL A 89 -3.99 -7.34 -24.82
C VAL A 89 -2.88 -7.77 -23.89
N GLY A 90 -1.62 -7.65 -24.30
CA GLY A 90 -0.45 -8.00 -23.47
C GLY A 90 -0.32 -7.10 -22.25
N ASP A 91 -0.64 -5.81 -22.39
CA ASP A 91 -0.55 -4.83 -21.30
C ASP A 91 -1.77 -4.83 -20.36
N TYR A 92 -2.82 -5.62 -20.65
CA TYR A 92 -4.06 -5.65 -19.87
C TYR A 92 -3.84 -5.98 -18.40
N GLU A 93 -2.97 -6.93 -18.08
CA GLU A 93 -2.72 -7.32 -16.69
C GLU A 93 -2.12 -6.16 -15.87
N MET A 94 -1.17 -5.44 -16.46
CA MET A 94 -0.54 -4.29 -15.81
C MET A 94 -1.55 -3.15 -15.66
N TRP A 95 -2.28 -2.81 -16.72
CA TRP A 95 -3.34 -1.82 -16.68
C TRP A 95 -4.39 -2.13 -15.62
N ASN A 96 -4.88 -3.37 -15.54
CA ASN A 96 -5.88 -3.80 -14.55
C ASN A 96 -5.35 -3.64 -13.11
N LYS A 97 -4.08 -3.96 -12.85
CA LYS A 97 -3.45 -3.74 -11.55
C LYS A 97 -3.44 -2.25 -11.20
N VAL A 98 -2.97 -1.41 -12.12
CA VAL A 98 -2.86 0.04 -11.92
C VAL A 98 -4.23 0.68 -11.68
N MET A 99 -5.26 0.28 -12.44
CA MET A 99 -6.62 0.79 -12.26
C MET A 99 -7.21 0.44 -10.89
N LYS A 100 -6.91 -0.75 -10.35
CA LYS A 100 -7.32 -1.12 -8.97
C LYS A 100 -6.68 -0.23 -7.92
N ILE A 101 -5.41 0.17 -8.13
CA ILE A 101 -4.74 1.10 -7.20
C ILE A 101 -5.43 2.47 -7.25
N TYR A 102 -5.67 3.03 -8.45
CA TYR A 102 -6.33 4.33 -8.56
C TYR A 102 -7.73 4.30 -7.97
N LEU A 103 -8.52 3.24 -8.25
CA LEU A 103 -9.83 3.06 -7.64
C LEU A 103 -9.75 3.15 -6.11
N MET A 104 -8.85 2.37 -5.49
CA MET A 104 -8.72 2.36 -4.04
C MET A 104 -8.10 3.64 -3.48
N THR A 105 -7.29 4.35 -4.26
CA THR A 105 -6.79 5.68 -3.90
C THR A 105 -7.94 6.69 -3.83
N PHE A 106 -8.83 6.73 -4.82
CA PHE A 106 -10.01 7.59 -4.77
C PHE A 106 -10.95 7.22 -3.62
N VAL A 107 -11.14 5.93 -3.36
CA VAL A 107 -11.90 5.43 -2.21
C VAL A 107 -11.28 5.89 -0.89
N ALA A 108 -9.96 5.82 -0.77
CA ALA A 108 -9.25 6.32 0.40
C ALA A 108 -9.46 7.83 0.60
N LEU A 109 -9.38 8.63 -0.47
CA LEU A 109 -9.63 10.08 -0.43
C LEU A 109 -11.07 10.42 -0.02
N MET A 110 -12.04 9.56 -0.35
CA MET A 110 -13.44 9.75 0.05
C MET A 110 -13.69 9.41 1.53
N ILE A 111 -12.92 8.50 2.11
CA ILE A 111 -13.19 7.91 3.43
C ILE A 111 -12.28 8.47 4.52
N LEU A 112 -10.98 8.69 4.21
CA LEU A 112 -9.99 9.13 5.19
C LEU A 112 -10.06 10.64 5.41
N GLN A 113 -10.81 11.05 6.43
CA GLN A 113 -11.04 12.47 6.70
C GLN A 113 -10.54 12.91 8.07
N ASP A 114 -10.57 11.98 9.03
CA ASP A 114 -10.12 12.26 10.38
C ASP A 114 -8.60 12.12 10.47
N ARG A 115 -7.98 13.01 11.25
CA ARG A 115 -6.54 12.97 11.53
C ARG A 115 -6.08 11.61 12.05
N TYR A 116 -6.91 10.95 12.87
CA TYR A 116 -6.63 9.60 13.37
C TYR A 116 -6.57 8.56 12.24
N GLN A 117 -7.53 8.60 11.31
CA GLN A 117 -7.58 7.68 10.16
C GLN A 117 -6.40 7.91 9.22
N MET A 118 -6.07 9.17 8.94
CA MET A 118 -4.90 9.51 8.12
C MET A 118 -3.60 9.04 8.76
N MET A 119 -3.44 9.25 10.08
CA MET A 119 -2.25 8.79 10.80
C MET A 119 -2.17 7.26 10.81
N ALA A 120 -3.29 6.56 11.02
CA ALA A 120 -3.34 5.10 10.93
C ALA A 120 -2.95 4.61 9.52
N PHE A 121 -3.40 5.29 8.46
CA PHE A 121 -3.01 4.98 7.08
C PHE A 121 -1.50 5.13 6.87
N VAL A 122 -0.92 6.21 7.35
CA VAL A 122 0.54 6.42 7.29
C VAL A 122 1.27 5.31 8.04
N TRP A 123 0.83 4.96 9.25
CA TRP A 123 1.44 3.87 10.03
C TRP A 123 1.34 2.52 9.33
N VAL A 124 0.20 2.18 8.74
CA VAL A 124 0.03 0.92 8.01
C VAL A 124 0.91 0.86 6.77
N THR A 125 0.92 1.93 5.97
CA THR A 125 1.71 2.00 4.73
C THR A 125 3.20 1.96 5.02
N VAL A 126 3.66 2.91 5.85
CA VAL A 126 5.08 3.05 6.18
C VAL A 126 5.58 1.86 6.99
N GLY A 127 4.79 1.39 7.98
CA GLY A 127 5.13 0.23 8.79
C GLY A 127 5.27 -1.05 7.97
N SER A 128 4.39 -1.27 7.00
CA SER A 128 4.47 -2.42 6.08
C SER A 128 5.76 -2.41 5.26
N LEU A 129 6.09 -1.28 4.66
CA LEU A 129 7.32 -1.13 3.88
C LEU A 129 8.57 -1.15 4.77
N ALA A 130 8.49 -0.57 5.96
CA ALA A 130 9.57 -0.57 6.94
C ALA A 130 9.96 -1.98 7.41
N ILE A 131 8.98 -2.85 7.63
CA ILE A 131 9.23 -4.26 7.98
C ILE A 131 9.93 -4.97 6.81
N LEU A 132 9.49 -4.75 5.58
CA LEU A 132 10.12 -5.32 4.39
C LEU A 132 11.54 -4.78 4.20
N GLY A 133 11.74 -3.47 4.37
CA GLY A 133 13.05 -2.82 4.28
C GLY A 133 14.00 -3.28 5.37
N ALA A 134 13.54 -3.36 6.63
CA ALA A 134 14.35 -3.86 7.72
C ALA A 134 14.79 -5.33 7.50
N LYS A 135 13.89 -6.18 7.00
CA LYS A 135 14.22 -7.55 6.63
C LYS A 135 15.25 -7.60 5.48
N GLY A 136 15.05 -6.79 4.44
CA GLY A 136 15.97 -6.70 3.31
C GLY A 136 17.34 -6.16 3.71
N GLY A 137 17.38 -5.06 4.47
CA GLY A 137 18.61 -4.46 4.96
C GLY A 137 19.40 -5.39 5.89
N LEU A 138 18.71 -6.08 6.80
CA LEU A 138 19.37 -7.10 7.64
C LEU A 138 19.97 -8.23 6.79
N PHE A 139 19.23 -8.69 5.77
CA PHE A 139 19.74 -9.70 4.84
C PHE A 139 20.98 -9.17 4.09
N THR A 140 20.97 -7.93 3.60
CA THR A 140 22.10 -7.29 2.93
C THR A 140 23.33 -7.22 3.84
N VAL A 141 23.16 -6.79 5.10
CA VAL A 141 24.25 -6.72 6.09
C VAL A 141 24.85 -8.11 6.35
N ILE A 142 24.01 -9.14 6.55
CA ILE A 142 24.48 -10.51 6.85
C ILE A 142 25.19 -11.12 5.65
N THR A 143 24.75 -10.84 4.42
CA THR A 143 25.31 -11.43 3.19
C THR A 143 26.42 -10.58 2.57
N GLY A 144 26.78 -9.45 3.19
CA GLY A 144 27.78 -8.51 2.66
C GLY A 144 27.40 -7.88 1.31
N GLY A 145 26.09 -7.76 1.02
CA GLY A 145 25.60 -7.16 -0.22
C GLY A 145 25.71 -8.05 -1.47
N SER A 146 26.02 -9.34 -1.29
CA SER A 146 26.25 -10.25 -2.43
C SER A 146 24.97 -10.63 -3.18
N TYR A 147 23.80 -10.37 -2.63
CA TYR A 147 22.51 -10.77 -3.20
C TYR A 147 21.55 -9.60 -3.33
N ARG A 148 20.69 -9.66 -4.35
CA ARG A 148 19.64 -8.67 -4.55
C ARG A 148 18.48 -8.91 -3.59
N VAL A 149 17.94 -7.82 -3.05
CA VAL A 149 16.72 -7.85 -2.23
C VAL A 149 15.51 -7.69 -3.14
N TRP A 150 14.62 -8.66 -3.08
CA TRP A 150 13.36 -8.68 -3.84
C TRP A 150 12.20 -8.33 -2.92
N GLY A 151 11.23 -7.62 -3.47
CA GLY A 151 9.97 -7.37 -2.79
C GLY A 151 9.06 -8.61 -2.72
N PRO A 152 7.88 -8.49 -2.09
CA PRO A 152 6.95 -9.61 -1.97
C PRO A 152 6.49 -10.12 -3.34
N PRO A 153 6.45 -11.44 -3.57
CA PRO A 153 6.03 -12.01 -4.84
C PRO A 153 4.63 -11.56 -5.25
N GLY A 154 4.46 -11.17 -6.52
CA GLY A 154 3.18 -10.73 -7.07
C GLY A 154 2.67 -9.38 -6.57
N SER A 155 3.45 -8.64 -5.78
CA SER A 155 3.18 -7.24 -5.42
C SER A 155 3.64 -6.27 -6.51
N PHE A 156 3.28 -4.99 -6.37
CA PHE A 156 3.78 -3.91 -7.24
C PHE A 156 5.25 -3.57 -7.01
N ILE A 157 5.76 -3.92 -5.85
CA ILE A 157 7.14 -3.71 -5.41
C ILE A 157 7.93 -5.01 -5.42
N GLY A 158 7.56 -5.95 -6.30
CA GLY A 158 8.17 -7.28 -6.38
C GLY A 158 9.61 -7.26 -6.88
N GLY A 159 9.95 -6.35 -7.80
CA GLY A 159 11.30 -6.18 -8.29
C GLY A 159 12.21 -5.42 -7.31
N ASN A 160 13.51 -5.54 -7.49
CA ASN A 160 14.49 -4.89 -6.63
C ASN A 160 14.49 -3.35 -6.78
N ASN A 161 14.29 -2.84 -8.01
CA ASN A 161 14.25 -1.40 -8.26
C ASN A 161 12.99 -0.75 -7.69
N GLU A 162 11.84 -1.40 -7.86
CA GLU A 162 10.56 -0.94 -7.30
C GLU A 162 10.59 -0.98 -5.78
N MET A 163 11.22 -2.00 -5.20
CA MET A 163 11.42 -2.09 -3.76
C MET A 163 12.32 -0.96 -3.26
N ALA A 164 13.46 -0.71 -3.91
CA ALA A 164 14.36 0.37 -3.55
C ALA A 164 13.67 1.74 -3.63
N LEU A 165 12.90 1.99 -4.70
CA LEU A 165 12.12 3.23 -4.84
C LEU A 165 11.11 3.39 -3.69
N ALA A 166 10.38 2.32 -3.35
CA ALA A 166 9.43 2.34 -2.25
C ALA A 166 10.13 2.66 -0.90
N LEU A 167 11.31 2.08 -0.65
CA LEU A 167 12.08 2.31 0.55
C LEU A 167 12.59 3.75 0.64
N ILE A 168 13.06 4.33 -0.46
CA ILE A 168 13.50 5.74 -0.49
C ILE A 168 12.31 6.68 -0.15
N ILE A 169 11.13 6.41 -0.70
CA ILE A 169 9.94 7.23 -0.46
C ILE A 169 9.51 7.20 1.01
N ILE A 170 9.67 6.07 1.72
CA ILE A 170 9.23 5.99 3.11
C ILE A 170 10.22 6.57 4.12
N ILE A 171 11.47 6.83 3.77
CA ILE A 171 12.47 7.39 4.71
C ILE A 171 11.99 8.71 5.34
N PRO A 172 11.56 9.74 4.58
CA PRO A 172 11.04 10.96 5.18
C PRO A 172 9.76 10.73 5.98
N MET A 173 8.93 9.77 5.59
CA MET A 173 7.72 9.40 6.34
C MET A 173 8.06 8.68 7.66
N LEU A 174 9.07 7.82 7.67
CA LEU A 174 9.60 7.20 8.90
C LEU A 174 10.14 8.27 9.85
N HIS A 175 10.86 9.25 9.33
CA HIS A 175 11.33 10.38 10.15
C HIS A 175 10.16 11.19 10.72
N PHE A 176 9.13 11.46 9.91
CA PHE A 176 7.91 12.11 10.40
C PHE A 176 7.25 11.30 11.53
N LEU A 177 7.11 9.97 11.38
CA LEU A 177 6.57 9.12 12.43
C LEU A 177 7.45 9.11 13.67
N GLN A 178 8.77 9.14 13.52
CA GLN A 178 9.72 9.24 14.63
C GLN A 178 9.49 10.49 15.48
N LEU A 179 9.16 11.62 14.86
CA LEU A 179 8.86 12.87 15.56
C LEU A 179 7.53 12.77 16.35
N GLN A 180 6.61 11.90 15.94
CA GLN A 180 5.33 11.70 16.63
C GLN A 180 5.43 10.72 17.82
N VAL A 181 6.45 9.86 17.84
CA VAL A 181 6.63 8.85 18.89
C VAL A 181 7.27 9.48 20.12
N GLN A 182 6.61 9.35 21.28
CA GLN A 182 7.12 9.90 22.55
C GLN A 182 8.18 8.99 23.18
N SER A 183 8.09 7.66 22.98
CA SER A 183 9.02 6.69 23.54
C SER A 183 10.40 6.79 22.89
N GLN A 184 11.46 6.92 23.68
CA GLN A 184 12.84 6.90 23.19
C GLN A 184 13.18 5.59 22.49
N TRP A 185 12.73 4.46 23.01
CA TRP A 185 12.92 3.15 22.37
C TRP A 185 12.27 3.06 21.00
N GLY A 186 11.04 3.59 20.87
CA GLY A 186 10.36 3.69 19.57
C GLY A 186 11.13 4.57 18.57
N ARG A 187 11.67 5.71 19.02
CA ARG A 187 12.48 6.60 18.18
C ARG A 187 13.77 5.95 17.71
N HIS A 188 14.48 5.23 18.60
CA HIS A 188 15.68 4.48 18.23
C HIS A 188 15.35 3.31 17.26
N GLY A 189 14.24 2.61 17.50
CA GLY A 189 13.77 1.56 16.58
C GLY A 189 13.52 2.09 15.17
N LEU A 190 12.84 3.23 15.06
CA LEU A 190 12.60 3.87 13.75
C LEU A 190 13.90 4.36 13.09
N SER A 191 14.87 4.89 13.88
CA SER A 191 16.20 5.24 13.35
C SER A 191 16.94 4.02 12.78
N LEU A 192 16.93 2.91 13.52
CA LEU A 192 17.55 1.67 13.05
C LEU A 192 16.85 1.15 11.78
N THR A 193 15.52 1.23 11.73
CA THR A 193 14.77 0.84 10.55
C THR A 193 15.14 1.71 9.33
N MET A 194 15.28 3.03 9.50
CA MET A 194 15.73 3.91 8.42
C MET A 194 17.13 3.53 7.90
N LEU A 195 18.06 3.23 8.80
CA LEU A 195 19.40 2.76 8.42
C LEU A 195 19.34 1.45 7.64
N LEU A 196 18.52 0.49 8.08
CA LEU A 196 18.34 -0.78 7.38
C LEU A 196 17.64 -0.63 6.03
N CYS A 197 16.78 0.38 5.85
CA CYS A 197 16.15 0.65 4.54
C CYS A 197 17.14 1.22 3.51
N VAL A 198 18.27 1.74 3.93
CA VAL A 198 19.32 2.31 3.06
C VAL A 198 20.44 1.30 2.77
N ALA A 199 20.61 0.29 3.63
CA ALA A 199 21.62 -0.76 3.48
C ALA A 199 21.29 -1.74 2.34
#